data_1f94b5577a8b1c02569a33f264811241
#
_entry.id   1f94b5577a8b1c02569a33f264811241
#
_cell.length_a   1.000
_cell.length_b   1.000
_cell.length_c   1.000
_cell.angle_alpha   90.00
_cell.angle_beta   90.00
_cell.angle_gamma   90.00
#
_symmetry.space_group_name_H-M   'P 1'
#
loop_
_entity.id
_entity.type
_entity.pdbx_description
1 polymer ?
#
loop_
_entity_poly.entity_id
_entity_poly.type
_entity_poly.pdbx_seq_one_letter_code
_entity_poly.pdbx_strand_id
1 'polypeptide(L)'
;ITDSAGLLNTNMYLFIGKVTPWADDSAPPTPTDSVSNTAYNHWRDMIAAKKVGATDVSHVCPRYNWATSTNYFAYTHANNSLFDQQFYVMTDDYNVYKCLANNNAGGASTTKPTGTASTIITTADSYKWKFMYQISAAKALKFVTPSYMPAQRVRKANNTITDTTDSSFQYDVEIAANTVGNGAIEVVHVTTAGSGYTFETGVVQSGYSETTTTVKIVGTGLATDAIVNNDIYFTSDSGSGVTGKGGTITDFQASTDVVTFTPAMASSNIAADGDGYSI
;
A
#
# COMPACT_ATOMS: atom_id res chain seq x y z
N ILE A 1 -24.83 11.75 -10.39
CA ILE A 1 -25.61 12.00 -11.58
C ILE A 1 -24.91 11.46 -12.84
N THR A 2 -23.93 10.66 -12.66
CA THR A 2 -23.40 9.79 -13.69
C THR A 2 -24.09 8.45 -13.57
N ASP A 3 -24.47 7.87 -14.69
CA ASP A 3 -25.01 6.52 -14.70
C ASP A 3 -23.95 5.48 -14.29
N SER A 4 -24.34 4.23 -14.32
CA SER A 4 -23.45 3.13 -14.02
C SER A 4 -22.24 3.04 -14.98
N ALA A 5 -22.24 3.65 -16.13
CA ALA A 5 -21.09 3.73 -17.04
C ALA A 5 -20.25 5.02 -16.87
N GLY A 6 -20.56 5.87 -15.91
CA GLY A 6 -19.88 7.15 -15.70
C GLY A 6 -20.28 8.24 -16.70
N LEU A 7 -21.28 7.98 -17.50
CA LEU A 7 -21.79 8.89 -18.51
C LEU A 7 -22.94 9.74 -17.95
N LEU A 8 -23.02 10.98 -18.39
CA LEU A 8 -24.18 11.82 -18.10
C LEU A 8 -25.31 11.42 -19.05
N ASN A 9 -26.30 10.70 -18.52
CA ASN A 9 -27.48 10.29 -19.28
C ASN A 9 -28.51 11.40 -19.45
N THR A 10 -28.32 12.53 -18.77
CA THR A 10 -29.23 13.65 -18.82
C THR A 10 -28.54 14.89 -19.32
N ASN A 11 -29.27 15.74 -20.03
CA ASN A 11 -28.75 17.04 -20.41
C ASN A 11 -28.69 17.93 -19.17
N MET A 12 -27.49 18.13 -18.66
CA MET A 12 -27.22 19.01 -17.52
C MET A 12 -26.52 20.28 -17.98
N TYR A 13 -26.93 21.39 -17.40
CA TYR A 13 -26.31 22.68 -17.62
C TYR A 13 -25.90 23.26 -16.27
N LEU A 14 -24.64 23.71 -16.21
CA LEU A 14 -24.16 24.55 -15.12
C LEU A 14 -24.32 26.00 -15.57
N PHE A 15 -24.94 26.81 -14.75
CA PHE A 15 -25.01 28.23 -14.99
C PHE A 15 -24.53 29.03 -13.77
N ILE A 16 -24.02 30.21 -14.01
CA ILE A 16 -23.68 31.19 -13.00
C ILE A 16 -24.56 32.42 -13.22
N GLY A 17 -25.04 32.97 -12.15
CA GLY A 17 -25.90 34.15 -12.19
C GLY A 17 -26.19 34.63 -10.78
N LYS A 18 -26.89 35.64 -10.69
CA LYS A 18 -27.33 36.42 -9.58
C LYS A 18 -26.69 37.80 -9.61
N VAL A 19 -27.41 38.68 -10.27
CA VAL A 19 -27.04 40.08 -10.37
C VAL A 19 -27.33 40.81 -9.07
N THR A 20 -28.38 40.33 -8.34
CA THR A 20 -28.77 40.93 -7.08
C THR A 20 -28.23 40.16 -5.90
N PRO A 21 -27.46 40.74 -5.00
CA PRO A 21 -27.00 40.07 -3.78
C PRO A 21 -28.16 39.56 -2.92
N TRP A 22 -27.96 38.47 -2.21
CA TRP A 22 -28.89 38.10 -1.14
C TRP A 22 -28.79 39.07 0.04
N ALA A 23 -29.78 39.10 0.89
CA ALA A 23 -29.70 39.90 2.10
C ALA A 23 -28.49 39.51 2.98
N ASP A 24 -28.18 38.21 2.96
CA ASP A 24 -26.98 37.65 3.55
C ASP A 24 -26.42 36.56 2.62
N ASP A 25 -25.25 36.81 1.98
CA ASP A 25 -24.63 35.87 1.06
C ASP A 25 -24.02 34.66 1.77
N SER A 26 -23.82 34.71 3.09
CA SER A 26 -23.38 33.57 3.91
C SER A 26 -24.55 32.66 4.33
N ALA A 27 -25.80 33.14 4.22
CA ALA A 27 -27.00 32.41 4.55
C ALA A 27 -28.01 32.43 3.38
N PRO A 28 -27.69 31.76 2.24
CA PRO A 28 -28.57 31.78 1.08
C PRO A 28 -29.93 31.10 1.39
N PRO A 29 -31.02 31.52 0.70
CA PRO A 29 -32.31 30.86 0.84
C PRO A 29 -32.24 29.37 0.53
N THR A 30 -32.98 28.55 1.25
CA THR A 30 -33.08 27.12 1.00
C THR A 30 -33.56 26.86 -0.43
N PRO A 31 -32.87 26.03 -1.22
CA PRO A 31 -33.32 25.67 -2.56
C PRO A 31 -34.68 24.98 -2.52
N THR A 32 -35.54 25.28 -3.49
CA THR A 32 -36.86 24.65 -3.62
C THR A 32 -37.02 24.05 -5.01
N ASP A 33 -37.72 22.94 -5.11
CA ASP A 33 -38.10 22.29 -6.38
C ASP A 33 -39.36 22.92 -7.04
N SER A 34 -39.72 24.09 -6.62
CA SER A 34 -40.92 24.77 -7.10
C SER A 34 -40.71 25.36 -8.50
N VAL A 35 -41.58 25.05 -9.44
CA VAL A 35 -41.70 25.70 -10.77
C VAL A 35 -42.40 27.06 -10.69
N SER A 36 -42.15 27.81 -9.65
CA SER A 36 -42.71 29.12 -9.42
C SER A 36 -41.95 30.23 -10.17
N ASN A 37 -42.39 31.47 -10.04
CA ASN A 37 -41.71 32.66 -10.55
C ASN A 37 -40.23 32.73 -10.14
N THR A 38 -39.85 32.05 -9.07
CA THR A 38 -38.43 31.97 -8.60
C THR A 38 -37.56 31.29 -9.63
N ALA A 39 -38.00 30.17 -10.23
CA ALA A 39 -37.20 29.49 -11.28
C ALA A 39 -37.03 30.39 -12.52
N TYR A 40 -38.10 31.13 -12.91
CA TYR A 40 -38.01 32.11 -13.99
C TYR A 40 -37.01 33.23 -13.68
N ASN A 41 -36.98 33.71 -12.45
CA ASN A 41 -36.05 34.74 -12.02
C ASN A 41 -34.61 34.25 -12.10
N HIS A 42 -34.29 32.97 -11.77
CA HIS A 42 -32.96 32.38 -11.95
C HIS A 42 -32.56 32.39 -13.41
N TRP A 43 -33.44 32.06 -14.35
CA TRP A 43 -33.15 32.16 -15.77
C TRP A 43 -32.86 33.59 -16.22
N ARG A 44 -33.63 34.56 -15.74
CA ARG A 44 -33.43 35.99 -16.05
C ARG A 44 -32.11 36.49 -15.51
N ASP A 45 -31.70 36.04 -14.34
CA ASP A 45 -30.50 36.49 -13.64
C ASP A 45 -29.24 35.72 -14.08
N MET A 46 -29.35 34.79 -15.05
CA MET A 46 -28.25 34.01 -15.56
C MET A 46 -27.28 34.88 -16.37
N ILE A 47 -25.99 34.82 -16.00
CA ILE A 47 -24.90 35.52 -16.69
C ILE A 47 -24.26 34.64 -17.76
N ALA A 48 -24.03 33.37 -17.44
CA ALA A 48 -23.44 32.42 -18.35
C ALA A 48 -23.94 31.00 -18.03
N ALA A 49 -24.02 30.18 -19.07
CA ALA A 49 -24.38 28.77 -18.94
C ALA A 49 -23.47 27.90 -19.81
N LYS A 50 -23.14 26.72 -19.31
CA LYS A 50 -22.38 25.70 -20.04
C LYS A 50 -23.08 24.36 -19.92
N LYS A 51 -23.27 23.67 -21.04
CA LYS A 51 -23.68 22.27 -21.02
C LYS A 51 -22.54 21.43 -20.41
N VAL A 52 -22.86 20.63 -19.41
CA VAL A 52 -21.90 19.80 -18.72
C VAL A 52 -21.84 18.44 -19.40
N GLY A 53 -20.67 18.11 -19.94
CA GLY A 53 -20.38 16.79 -20.51
C GLY A 53 -19.70 15.86 -19.48
N ALA A 54 -19.56 14.60 -19.81
CA ALA A 54 -18.91 13.60 -18.94
C ALA A 54 -17.47 13.98 -18.59
N THR A 55 -16.77 14.68 -19.49
CA THR A 55 -15.40 15.14 -19.29
C THR A 55 -15.28 16.44 -18.46
N ASP A 56 -16.41 17.06 -18.12
CA ASP A 56 -16.42 18.28 -17.31
C ASP A 56 -16.66 18.01 -15.82
N VAL A 57 -16.82 16.76 -15.46
CA VAL A 57 -17.01 16.33 -14.06
C VAL A 57 -15.98 15.26 -13.69
N SER A 58 -15.57 15.25 -12.43
CA SER A 58 -14.67 14.25 -11.88
C SER A 58 -15.04 14.01 -10.41
N HIS A 59 -14.85 12.78 -9.96
CA HIS A 59 -14.76 12.55 -8.53
C HIS A 59 -13.48 13.20 -8.02
N VAL A 60 -13.54 13.79 -6.87
CA VAL A 60 -12.39 14.43 -6.21
C VAL A 60 -12.27 13.92 -4.77
N CYS A 61 -11.03 13.93 -4.28
CA CYS A 61 -10.72 13.68 -2.88
C CYS A 61 -9.85 14.84 -2.35
N PRO A 62 -9.73 15.00 -1.03
CA PRO A 62 -8.82 15.98 -0.45
C PRO A 62 -7.40 15.83 -1.00
N ARG A 63 -6.73 16.94 -1.27
CA ARG A 63 -5.39 16.95 -1.80
C ARG A 63 -4.37 17.01 -0.66
N TYR A 64 -3.54 15.98 -0.56
CA TYR A 64 -2.39 15.94 0.32
C TYR A 64 -1.12 15.85 -0.53
N ASN A 65 -0.33 16.91 -0.55
CA ASN A 65 0.97 16.85 -1.21
C ASN A 65 1.97 16.16 -0.31
N TRP A 66 2.82 15.33 -0.91
CA TRP A 66 3.96 14.83 -0.17
C TRP A 66 4.88 16.00 0.23
N ALA A 67 5.28 16.02 1.48
CA ALA A 67 6.24 16.97 2.02
C ALA A 67 7.22 16.26 2.93
N THR A 68 8.49 16.64 2.89
CA THR A 68 9.49 16.10 3.80
C THR A 68 9.18 16.49 5.25
N SER A 69 9.64 15.67 6.18
CA SER A 69 9.43 15.87 7.62
C SER A 69 7.94 15.89 8.04
N THR A 70 7.10 15.18 7.28
CA THR A 70 5.67 15.05 7.57
C THR A 70 5.34 13.62 7.95
N ASN A 71 4.49 13.45 8.97
CA ASN A 71 3.98 12.14 9.38
C ASN A 71 2.75 11.79 8.54
N TYR A 72 2.78 10.61 7.92
CA TYR A 72 1.64 10.05 7.20
C TYR A 72 1.12 8.83 7.94
N PHE A 73 -0.17 8.59 7.82
CA PHE A 73 -0.84 7.44 8.46
C PHE A 73 -0.78 6.23 7.55
N ALA A 74 -0.51 5.07 8.13
CA ALA A 74 -0.67 3.82 7.41
C ALA A 74 -2.16 3.55 7.16
N TYR A 75 -2.50 3.14 5.95
CA TYR A 75 -3.86 2.73 5.62
C TYR A 75 -4.29 1.53 6.45
N THR A 76 -5.45 1.63 7.07
CA THR A 76 -6.13 0.50 7.70
C THR A 76 -7.64 0.63 7.51
N HIS A 77 -8.25 -0.43 7.01
CA HIS A 77 -9.70 -0.46 6.81
C HIS A 77 -10.50 -0.51 8.12
N ALA A 78 -9.84 -0.84 9.22
CA ALA A 78 -10.45 -0.87 10.55
C ALA A 78 -10.58 0.51 11.21
N ASN A 79 -10.01 1.56 10.59
CA ASN A 79 -10.06 2.90 11.15
C ASN A 79 -11.32 3.64 10.70
N ASN A 80 -12.22 3.91 11.63
CA ASN A 80 -13.46 4.64 11.37
C ASN A 80 -13.27 6.12 10.98
N SER A 81 -12.10 6.70 11.33
CA SER A 81 -11.73 8.09 11.02
C SER A 81 -10.72 8.18 9.87
N LEU A 82 -10.70 7.19 8.97
CA LEU A 82 -9.74 7.13 7.88
C LEU A 82 -9.80 8.36 6.96
N PHE A 83 -10.98 8.92 6.74
CA PHE A 83 -11.16 10.10 5.88
C PHE A 83 -10.53 11.38 6.44
N ASP A 84 -10.29 11.43 7.75
CA ASP A 84 -9.66 12.56 8.42
C ASP A 84 -8.12 12.42 8.48
N GLN A 85 -7.59 11.34 7.92
CA GLN A 85 -6.16 11.02 8.00
C GLN A 85 -5.47 11.09 6.64
N GLN A 86 -4.23 11.56 6.66
CA GLN A 86 -3.38 11.64 5.47
C GLN A 86 -2.70 10.28 5.22
N PHE A 87 -3.44 9.31 4.70
CA PHE A 87 -2.94 7.98 4.36
C PHE A 87 -2.55 7.82 2.88
N TYR A 88 -2.68 8.88 2.10
CA TYR A 88 -2.23 8.96 0.71
C TYR A 88 -1.65 10.33 0.42
N VAL A 89 -0.80 10.41 -0.58
CA VAL A 89 -0.13 11.63 -0.99
C VAL A 89 -0.07 11.76 -2.50
N MET A 90 -0.05 12.99 -2.98
CA MET A 90 0.29 13.32 -4.37
C MET A 90 1.69 13.94 -4.41
N THR A 91 2.53 13.48 -5.33
CA THR A 91 3.83 14.09 -5.60
C THR A 91 3.73 15.19 -6.65
N ASP A 92 4.80 15.93 -6.82
CA ASP A 92 4.97 16.98 -7.86
C ASP A 92 4.89 16.41 -9.29
N ASP A 93 5.13 15.10 -9.47
CA ASP A 93 4.93 14.39 -10.74
C ASP A 93 3.47 13.99 -10.99
N TYR A 94 2.54 14.44 -10.14
CA TYR A 94 1.13 14.05 -10.15
C TYR A 94 0.90 12.54 -9.95
N ASN A 95 1.84 11.84 -9.37
CA ASN A 95 1.67 10.45 -8.94
C ASN A 95 1.02 10.41 -7.56
N VAL A 96 0.05 9.53 -7.40
CA VAL A 96 -0.65 9.32 -6.12
C VAL A 96 -0.21 8.01 -5.51
N TYR A 97 0.19 8.05 -4.25
CA TYR A 97 0.66 6.90 -3.49
C TYR A 97 -0.15 6.72 -2.21
N LYS A 98 -0.47 5.48 -1.88
CA LYS A 98 -1.08 5.08 -0.61
C LYS A 98 0.01 4.66 0.36
N CYS A 99 -0.02 5.16 1.57
CA CYS A 99 0.88 4.73 2.64
C CYS A 99 0.39 3.40 3.22
N LEU A 100 1.22 2.37 3.15
CA LEU A 100 0.94 1.05 3.71
C LEU A 100 1.61 0.84 5.07
N ALA A 101 2.76 1.48 5.30
CA ALA A 101 3.45 1.47 6.58
C ALA A 101 4.22 2.78 6.77
N ASN A 102 4.21 3.29 7.99
CA ASN A 102 4.73 4.60 8.36
C ASN A 102 5.93 4.53 9.32
N ASN A 103 6.96 3.79 8.95
CA ASN A 103 8.20 3.71 9.74
C ASN A 103 7.99 3.26 11.20
N ASN A 104 7.19 2.20 11.40
CA ASN A 104 7.01 1.44 12.66
C ASN A 104 6.68 2.25 13.95
N ALA A 105 6.95 3.54 13.99
CA ALA A 105 6.72 4.41 15.14
C ALA A 105 6.01 5.73 14.76
N GLY A 106 5.52 5.86 13.52
CA GLY A 106 4.94 7.11 13.06
C GLY A 106 5.96 8.24 12.90
N GLY A 107 7.23 7.91 12.63
CA GLY A 107 8.26 8.89 12.32
C GLY A 107 7.97 9.64 11.01
N ALA A 108 8.51 10.83 10.88
CA ALA A 108 8.28 11.68 9.71
C ALA A 108 8.90 11.06 8.43
N SER A 109 8.17 11.13 7.32
CA SER A 109 8.70 10.78 6.01
C SER A 109 9.72 11.81 5.54
N THR A 110 10.88 11.34 5.11
CA THR A 110 11.97 12.19 4.62
C THR A 110 12.35 11.88 3.17
N THR A 111 11.86 10.77 2.63
CA THR A 111 12.17 10.32 1.28
C THR A 111 10.90 10.24 0.44
N LYS A 112 10.85 11.06 -0.63
CA LYS A 112 9.71 11.08 -1.56
C LYS A 112 9.56 9.73 -2.27
N PRO A 113 8.35 9.14 -2.29
CA PRO A 113 8.10 7.95 -3.09
C PRO A 113 8.20 8.30 -4.58
N THR A 114 8.81 7.41 -5.36
CA THR A 114 9.01 7.57 -6.80
C THR A 114 8.75 6.24 -7.52
N GLY A 115 8.46 6.33 -8.81
CA GLY A 115 8.18 5.17 -9.65
C GLY A 115 6.69 4.82 -9.71
N THR A 116 6.34 4.03 -10.71
CA THR A 116 4.96 3.64 -11.04
C THR A 116 4.78 2.11 -11.04
N ALA A 117 5.70 1.40 -10.41
CA ALA A 117 5.64 -0.07 -10.34
C ALA A 117 4.44 -0.53 -9.49
N SER A 118 3.90 -1.70 -9.84
CA SER A 118 2.82 -2.34 -9.09
C SER A 118 3.27 -2.96 -7.77
N THR A 119 4.57 -3.08 -7.57
CA THR A 119 5.16 -3.59 -6.32
C THR A 119 5.15 -2.52 -5.23
N ILE A 120 5.27 -2.96 -3.97
CA ILE A 120 5.42 -2.07 -2.82
C ILE A 120 6.76 -1.34 -2.93
N ILE A 121 6.73 -0.03 -2.78
CA ILE A 121 7.91 0.84 -2.78
C ILE A 121 8.31 1.07 -1.33
N THR A 122 9.47 0.59 -0.95
CA THR A 122 10.07 0.88 0.37
C THR A 122 11.08 2.01 0.19
N THR A 123 10.84 3.12 0.87
CA THR A 123 11.73 4.28 0.87
C THR A 123 12.80 4.17 1.97
N ALA A 124 13.89 4.93 1.85
CA ALA A 124 15.01 4.87 2.79
C ALA A 124 14.63 5.24 4.24
N ASP A 125 13.54 5.96 4.42
CA ASP A 125 12.94 6.30 5.71
C ASP A 125 12.02 5.19 6.27
N SER A 126 12.06 4.00 5.68
CA SER A 126 11.28 2.81 6.06
C SER A 126 9.76 2.94 5.87
N TYR A 127 9.31 3.98 5.19
CA TYR A 127 7.92 4.04 4.73
C TYR A 127 7.70 3.02 3.62
N LYS A 128 6.49 2.45 3.57
CA LYS A 128 6.04 1.57 2.49
C LYS A 128 4.89 2.21 1.76
N TRP A 129 5.08 2.44 0.48
CA TRP A 129 4.13 3.10 -0.39
C TRP A 129 3.63 2.16 -1.47
N LYS A 130 2.39 2.35 -1.88
CA LYS A 130 1.81 1.72 -3.05
C LYS A 130 1.45 2.79 -4.06
N PHE A 131 1.98 2.69 -5.27
CA PHE A 131 1.51 3.52 -6.38
C PHE A 131 0.05 3.20 -6.68
N MET A 132 -0.79 4.21 -6.78
CA MET A 132 -2.21 4.07 -7.04
C MET A 132 -2.56 4.46 -8.46
N TYR A 133 -2.24 5.68 -8.85
CA TYR A 133 -2.48 6.19 -10.21
C TYR A 133 -1.71 7.49 -10.44
N GLN A 134 -1.60 7.85 -11.71
CA GLN A 134 -1.08 9.15 -12.13
C GLN A 134 -2.25 10.02 -12.60
N ILE A 135 -2.27 11.27 -12.16
CA ILE A 135 -3.21 12.28 -12.65
C ILE A 135 -2.66 12.81 -13.97
N SER A 136 -3.39 12.60 -15.06
CA SER A 136 -2.96 13.12 -16.37
C SER A 136 -2.93 14.66 -16.39
N ALA A 137 -2.09 15.25 -17.22
CA ALA A 137 -1.97 16.71 -17.34
C ALA A 137 -3.34 17.37 -17.63
N ALA A 138 -4.17 16.75 -18.47
CA ALA A 138 -5.49 17.26 -18.79
C ALA A 138 -6.44 17.25 -17.57
N LYS A 139 -6.41 16.20 -16.75
CA LYS A 139 -7.17 16.14 -15.50
C LYS A 139 -6.61 17.08 -14.44
N ALA A 140 -5.28 17.21 -14.36
CA ALA A 140 -4.64 18.12 -13.43
C ALA A 140 -5.06 19.56 -13.71
N LEU A 141 -5.02 19.98 -14.98
CA LEU A 141 -5.40 21.34 -15.37
C LEU A 141 -6.87 21.68 -15.05
N LYS A 142 -7.77 20.67 -15.15
CA LYS A 142 -9.21 20.89 -14.94
C LYS A 142 -9.62 20.76 -13.47
N PHE A 143 -9.04 19.84 -12.72
CA PHE A 143 -9.62 19.36 -11.46
C PHE A 143 -8.69 19.41 -10.25
N VAL A 144 -7.40 19.67 -10.44
CA VAL A 144 -6.50 19.89 -9.29
C VAL A 144 -6.67 21.32 -8.80
N THR A 145 -7.06 21.43 -7.54
CA THR A 145 -7.20 22.70 -6.83
C THR A 145 -6.27 22.71 -5.62
N PRO A 146 -6.13 23.82 -4.90
CA PRO A 146 -5.37 23.83 -3.64
C PRO A 146 -5.83 22.79 -2.63
N SER A 147 -7.14 22.50 -2.58
CA SER A 147 -7.76 21.61 -1.56
C SER A 147 -8.16 20.25 -2.08
N TYR A 148 -8.30 20.07 -3.39
CA TYR A 148 -8.82 18.82 -3.97
C TYR A 148 -8.00 18.35 -5.16
N MET A 149 -7.99 17.05 -5.37
CA MET A 149 -7.41 16.40 -6.55
C MET A 149 -8.39 15.38 -7.13
N PRO A 150 -8.35 15.11 -8.46
CA PRO A 150 -9.22 14.12 -9.08
C PRO A 150 -8.88 12.73 -8.56
N ALA A 151 -9.92 12.02 -8.09
CA ALA A 151 -9.81 10.62 -7.74
C ALA A 151 -9.96 9.76 -9.01
N GLN A 152 -9.00 8.87 -9.22
CA GLN A 152 -9.12 7.87 -10.28
C GLN A 152 -10.16 6.85 -9.84
N ARG A 153 -11.21 6.71 -10.63
CA ARG A 153 -12.20 5.67 -10.44
C ARG A 153 -12.14 4.73 -11.61
N VAL A 154 -11.74 3.52 -11.33
CA VAL A 154 -11.91 2.43 -12.28
C VAL A 154 -13.26 1.82 -12.04
N ARG A 155 -13.97 1.62 -13.10
CA ARG A 155 -15.29 1.08 -13.04
C ARG A 155 -15.38 -0.21 -13.80
N LYS A 156 -15.76 -1.27 -13.10
CA LYS A 156 -16.22 -2.50 -13.72
C LYS A 156 -17.69 -2.39 -14.10
N ALA A 157 -17.99 -2.39 -15.38
CA ALA A 157 -19.30 -2.81 -15.85
C ALA A 157 -19.16 -4.23 -16.37
N ASN A 158 -19.87 -5.19 -15.76
CA ASN A 158 -19.92 -6.59 -16.23
C ASN A 158 -18.55 -7.27 -16.36
N ASN A 159 -17.68 -7.12 -15.38
CA ASN A 159 -16.30 -7.64 -15.39
C ASN A 159 -15.42 -7.10 -16.54
N THR A 160 -15.83 -6.05 -17.21
CA THR A 160 -15.06 -5.40 -18.26
C THR A 160 -14.68 -3.99 -17.82
N ILE A 161 -13.43 -3.62 -17.98
CA ILE A 161 -13.00 -2.24 -17.77
C ILE A 161 -13.29 -1.45 -19.01
N THR A 162 -13.97 -0.35 -18.81
CA THR A 162 -14.36 0.55 -19.89
C THR A 162 -13.38 1.68 -20.14
N ASP A 163 -12.41 1.90 -19.26
CA ASP A 163 -11.39 2.93 -19.43
C ASP A 163 -10.01 2.32 -19.17
N THR A 164 -9.38 1.86 -20.24
CA THR A 164 -8.05 1.26 -20.21
C THR A 164 -6.93 2.29 -20.40
N THR A 165 -7.26 3.53 -20.70
CA THR A 165 -6.26 4.51 -21.13
C THR A 165 -5.50 5.15 -19.97
N ASP A 166 -6.11 5.26 -18.79
CA ASP A 166 -5.51 5.94 -17.62
C ASP A 166 -5.23 5.00 -16.43
N SER A 167 -5.49 3.69 -16.54
CA SER A 167 -5.60 2.88 -15.33
C SER A 167 -5.37 1.38 -15.49
N SER A 168 -4.48 0.97 -16.39
CA SER A 168 -4.08 -0.43 -16.46
C SER A 168 -3.67 -0.98 -15.08
N PHE A 169 -2.95 -0.19 -14.31
CA PHE A 169 -2.53 -0.54 -12.96
C PHE A 169 -3.71 -0.70 -11.98
N GLN A 170 -4.65 0.23 -11.99
CA GLN A 170 -5.85 0.12 -11.14
C GLN A 170 -6.72 -1.08 -11.55
N TYR A 171 -6.74 -1.40 -12.83
CA TYR A 171 -7.37 -2.61 -13.35
C TYR A 171 -6.72 -3.88 -12.83
N ASP A 172 -5.42 -3.94 -12.89
CA ASP A 172 -4.67 -5.08 -12.42
C ASP A 172 -4.89 -5.30 -10.92
N VAL A 173 -4.98 -4.21 -10.14
CA VAL A 173 -5.34 -4.28 -8.70
C VAL A 173 -6.76 -4.81 -8.51
N GLU A 174 -7.72 -4.35 -9.28
CA GLU A 174 -9.10 -4.84 -9.18
C GLU A 174 -9.24 -6.30 -9.62
N ILE A 175 -8.57 -6.70 -10.70
CA ILE A 175 -8.55 -8.09 -11.16
C ILE A 175 -7.87 -8.98 -10.13
N ALA A 176 -6.72 -8.57 -9.61
CA ALA A 176 -6.04 -9.32 -8.57
C ALA A 176 -6.92 -9.51 -7.33
N ALA A 177 -7.58 -8.45 -6.86
CA ALA A 177 -8.50 -8.51 -5.73
C ALA A 177 -9.70 -9.44 -5.97
N ASN A 178 -10.18 -9.55 -7.21
CA ASN A 178 -11.29 -10.45 -7.55
C ASN A 178 -10.86 -11.89 -7.84
N THR A 179 -9.65 -12.08 -8.36
CA THR A 179 -9.18 -13.41 -8.80
C THR A 179 -8.64 -14.24 -7.63
N VAL A 180 -8.04 -13.59 -6.66
CA VAL A 180 -7.38 -14.27 -5.50
C VAL A 180 -8.35 -14.47 -4.33
N GLY A 181 -9.61 -14.11 -4.51
CA GLY A 181 -10.54 -14.09 -3.38
C GLY A 181 -10.23 -12.94 -2.41
N ASN A 182 -11.23 -12.56 -1.65
CA ASN A 182 -11.13 -11.45 -0.73
C ASN A 182 -10.02 -11.68 0.30
N GLY A 183 -9.03 -10.80 0.36
CA GLY A 183 -8.11 -10.73 1.46
C GLY A 183 -6.67 -11.18 1.20
N ALA A 184 -6.16 -11.07 -0.03
CA ALA A 184 -4.72 -11.19 -0.22
C ALA A 184 -3.98 -10.17 0.67
N ILE A 185 -3.05 -10.65 1.48
CA ILE A 185 -2.24 -9.81 2.35
C ILE A 185 -1.31 -8.97 1.46
N GLU A 186 -1.51 -7.66 1.46
CA GLU A 186 -0.67 -6.74 0.70
C GLU A 186 0.59 -6.35 1.49
N VAL A 187 0.45 -6.18 2.80
CA VAL A 187 1.56 -5.89 3.70
C VAL A 187 1.23 -6.32 5.12
N VAL A 188 2.21 -6.88 5.80
CA VAL A 188 2.17 -7.08 7.25
C VAL A 188 2.97 -5.96 7.89
N HIS A 189 2.32 -5.19 8.73
CA HIS A 189 2.97 -4.13 9.52
C HIS A 189 3.03 -4.55 10.98
N VAL A 190 4.23 -4.74 11.49
CA VAL A 190 4.45 -5.03 12.90
C VAL A 190 4.38 -3.70 13.67
N THR A 191 3.27 -3.46 14.37
CA THR A 191 3.05 -2.24 15.17
C THR A 191 3.80 -2.25 16.50
N THR A 192 4.01 -3.45 17.04
CA THR A 192 4.78 -3.65 18.26
C THR A 192 5.70 -4.85 18.02
N ALA A 193 6.99 -4.58 17.90
CA ALA A 193 7.96 -5.65 17.81
C ALA A 193 7.97 -6.42 19.12
N GLY A 194 8.01 -7.75 19.05
CA GLY A 194 8.26 -8.57 20.23
C GLY A 194 9.65 -8.23 20.82
N SER A 195 9.82 -8.46 22.08
CA SER A 195 11.12 -8.37 22.77
C SER A 195 11.57 -9.74 23.23
N GLY A 196 12.87 -9.95 23.28
CA GLY A 196 13.44 -11.22 23.74
C GLY A 196 13.62 -12.26 22.63
N TYR A 197 13.34 -11.93 21.37
CA TYR A 197 13.77 -12.74 20.23
C TYR A 197 15.24 -12.49 19.98
N THR A 198 16.06 -13.49 20.25
CA THR A 198 17.46 -13.51 19.82
C THR A 198 17.53 -14.41 18.59
N PHE A 199 17.96 -13.86 17.48
CA PHE A 199 18.30 -14.65 16.29
C PHE A 199 19.78 -15.01 16.40
N GLU A 200 20.09 -16.27 16.57
CA GLU A 200 21.45 -16.76 16.38
C GLU A 200 21.70 -16.87 14.88
N THR A 201 22.65 -16.09 14.41
CA THR A 201 23.14 -16.19 13.03
C THR A 201 24.62 -16.51 13.04
N GLY A 202 25.05 -17.33 12.13
CA GLY A 202 26.45 -17.70 12.06
C GLY A 202 26.77 -18.53 10.82
N VAL A 203 27.90 -19.18 10.86
CA VAL A 203 28.31 -20.13 9.83
C VAL A 203 28.54 -21.50 10.44
N VAL A 204 28.28 -22.55 9.66
CA VAL A 204 28.58 -23.93 10.03
C VAL A 204 30.08 -24.05 10.29
N GLN A 205 30.41 -24.64 11.42
CA GLN A 205 31.76 -24.75 11.93
C GLN A 205 32.51 -25.93 11.35
N SER A 206 33.78 -25.72 11.06
CA SER A 206 34.70 -26.79 10.62
C SER A 206 35.00 -27.81 11.74
N GLY A 207 35.42 -28.98 11.33
CA GLY A 207 35.90 -30.03 12.23
C GLY A 207 34.78 -30.92 12.80
N TYR A 208 33.61 -30.92 12.19
CA TYR A 208 32.53 -31.86 12.42
C TYR A 208 32.13 -32.53 11.09
N SER A 209 31.57 -33.71 11.17
CA SER A 209 31.02 -34.37 9.99
C SER A 209 29.51 -34.21 10.00
N GLU A 210 29.06 -33.20 9.29
CA GLU A 210 27.63 -32.86 9.17
C GLU A 210 26.87 -34.03 8.51
N THR A 211 25.62 -34.15 8.88
CA THR A 211 24.73 -35.15 8.32
C THR A 211 23.48 -34.51 7.75
N THR A 212 22.57 -35.31 7.25
CA THR A 212 21.27 -34.81 6.77
C THR A 212 20.39 -34.21 7.88
N THR A 213 20.73 -34.43 9.15
CA THR A 213 19.97 -33.98 10.33
C THR A 213 20.80 -33.26 11.37
N THR A 214 22.11 -33.20 11.24
CA THR A 214 22.99 -32.57 12.25
C THR A 214 23.99 -31.63 11.62
N VAL A 215 24.19 -30.48 12.28
CA VAL A 215 25.23 -29.51 11.95
C VAL A 215 25.89 -28.97 13.21
N LYS A 216 27.15 -28.59 13.09
CA LYS A 216 27.83 -27.87 14.15
C LYS A 216 27.74 -26.37 13.90
N ILE A 217 27.22 -25.63 14.86
CA ILE A 217 27.07 -24.19 14.78
C ILE A 217 28.21 -23.46 15.54
N VAL A 218 28.31 -22.15 15.37
CA VAL A 218 29.26 -21.35 16.16
C VAL A 218 28.91 -21.46 17.63
N GLY A 219 29.92 -21.60 18.48
CA GLY A 219 29.74 -21.64 19.95
C GLY A 219 28.94 -20.45 20.45
N THR A 220 27.68 -20.70 20.76
CA THR A 220 26.72 -19.65 21.13
C THR A 220 26.79 -19.28 22.61
N GLY A 221 27.43 -20.15 23.42
CA GLY A 221 27.41 -20.02 24.88
C GLY A 221 26.04 -20.34 25.50
N LEU A 222 25.10 -20.86 24.73
CA LEU A 222 23.78 -21.26 25.20
C LEU A 222 23.82 -22.55 26.00
N ALA A 223 22.84 -22.72 26.87
CA ALA A 223 22.66 -23.99 27.59
C ALA A 223 22.17 -25.08 26.64
N THR A 224 22.43 -26.35 27.02
CA THR A 224 21.85 -27.50 26.30
C THR A 224 20.35 -27.33 26.17
N ASP A 225 19.81 -27.66 24.99
CA ASP A 225 18.39 -27.55 24.61
C ASP A 225 17.80 -26.13 24.59
N ALA A 226 18.61 -25.08 24.80
CA ALA A 226 18.10 -23.72 24.84
C ALA A 226 17.41 -23.25 23.54
N ILE A 227 17.72 -23.89 22.43
CA ILE A 227 17.16 -23.54 21.09
C ILE A 227 16.26 -24.66 20.52
N VAL A 228 15.94 -25.69 21.30
CA VAL A 228 15.01 -26.76 20.90
C VAL A 228 13.62 -26.18 20.64
N ASN A 229 12.94 -26.67 19.62
CA ASN A 229 11.68 -26.19 19.04
C ASN A 229 11.77 -24.88 18.25
N ASN A 230 12.94 -24.27 18.07
CA ASN A 230 13.15 -23.23 17.09
C ASN A 230 13.49 -23.88 15.74
N ASP A 231 13.35 -23.08 14.68
CA ASP A 231 13.71 -23.54 13.33
C ASP A 231 15.11 -23.04 12.98
N ILE A 232 15.94 -23.92 12.37
CA ILE A 232 17.21 -23.55 11.75
C ILE A 232 17.00 -23.43 10.24
N TYR A 233 17.46 -22.35 9.65
CA TYR A 233 17.47 -22.10 8.21
C TYR A 233 18.86 -21.75 7.71
N PHE A 234 19.24 -22.36 6.58
CA PHE A 234 20.49 -22.05 5.93
C PHE A 234 20.29 -20.84 5.00
N THR A 235 21.04 -19.77 5.26
CA THR A 235 20.90 -18.46 4.61
C THR A 235 21.85 -18.25 3.46
N SER A 236 22.97 -18.95 3.45
CA SER A 236 23.96 -18.96 2.37
C SER A 236 24.56 -20.35 2.18
N ASP A 237 25.26 -20.54 1.09
CA ASP A 237 25.72 -21.83 0.60
C ASP A 237 27.15 -21.69 0.07
N SER A 238 28.05 -22.47 0.61
CA SER A 238 29.46 -22.60 0.16
C SER A 238 29.65 -23.61 -0.97
N GLY A 239 28.55 -24.15 -1.53
CA GLY A 239 28.56 -25.18 -2.58
C GLY A 239 27.78 -26.44 -2.24
N SER A 240 27.12 -26.50 -1.08
CA SER A 240 26.38 -27.67 -0.58
C SER A 240 24.91 -27.71 -1.04
N GLY A 241 24.38 -26.62 -1.63
CA GLY A 241 23.01 -26.53 -2.11
C GLY A 241 21.95 -26.43 -0.99
N VAL A 242 22.31 -25.93 0.19
CA VAL A 242 21.43 -25.87 1.38
C VAL A 242 20.63 -24.58 1.52
N THR A 243 20.96 -23.53 0.79
CA THR A 243 20.27 -22.23 0.90
C THR A 243 18.76 -22.38 0.84
N GLY A 244 18.05 -21.78 1.80
CA GLY A 244 16.60 -21.83 1.92
C GLY A 244 16.05 -23.14 2.46
N LYS A 245 16.90 -24.05 2.90
CA LYS A 245 16.50 -25.32 3.56
C LYS A 245 16.73 -25.20 5.06
N GLY A 246 16.14 -26.12 5.81
CA GLY A 246 16.25 -26.15 7.26
C GLY A 246 15.22 -27.07 7.87
N GLY A 247 15.03 -26.95 9.16
CA GLY A 247 14.08 -27.77 9.91
C GLY A 247 13.96 -27.32 11.35
N THR A 248 13.04 -27.95 12.09
CA THR A 248 12.85 -27.69 13.51
C THR A 248 13.91 -28.39 14.34
N ILE A 249 14.57 -27.68 15.23
CA ILE A 249 15.60 -28.20 16.12
C ILE A 249 14.96 -29.13 17.15
N THR A 250 15.45 -30.34 17.23
CA THR A 250 14.98 -31.37 18.16
C THR A 250 15.95 -31.65 19.30
N ASP A 251 17.21 -31.30 19.14
CA ASP A 251 18.25 -31.44 20.17
C ASP A 251 19.36 -30.39 19.94
N PHE A 252 19.95 -29.88 21.04
CA PHE A 252 21.11 -29.03 21.01
C PHE A 252 22.06 -29.39 22.15
N GLN A 253 23.30 -29.73 21.78
CA GLN A 253 24.35 -30.11 22.72
C GLN A 253 25.32 -28.95 22.94
N ALA A 254 25.19 -28.24 24.03
CA ALA A 254 26.02 -27.09 24.38
C ALA A 254 27.53 -27.40 24.49
N SER A 255 27.88 -28.64 24.82
CA SER A 255 29.29 -29.06 24.96
C SER A 255 30.03 -29.23 23.63
N THR A 256 29.28 -29.42 22.54
CA THR A 256 29.79 -29.69 21.18
C THR A 256 29.32 -28.69 20.16
N ASP A 257 28.37 -27.85 20.52
CA ASP A 257 27.66 -26.90 19.65
C ASP A 257 26.97 -27.59 18.45
N VAL A 258 26.53 -28.84 18.65
CA VAL A 258 25.83 -29.61 17.61
C VAL A 258 24.33 -29.48 17.76
N VAL A 259 23.70 -29.15 16.66
CA VAL A 259 22.24 -29.05 16.49
C VAL A 259 21.75 -30.28 15.74
N THR A 260 20.67 -30.91 16.22
CA THR A 260 19.91 -31.92 15.50
C THR A 260 18.55 -31.35 15.11
N PHE A 261 18.12 -31.55 13.87
CA PHE A 261 16.86 -31.01 13.35
C PHE A 261 16.09 -32.00 12.48
N THR A 262 14.82 -31.73 12.29
CA THR A 262 13.89 -32.53 11.49
C THR A 262 13.02 -31.61 10.60
N PRO A 263 12.62 -31.97 9.36
CA PRO A 263 12.96 -33.23 8.68
C PRO A 263 14.43 -33.30 8.23
N ALA A 264 14.89 -34.51 7.93
CA ALA A 264 16.20 -34.72 7.35
C ALA A 264 16.31 -34.03 5.96
N MET A 265 17.41 -33.38 5.70
CA MET A 265 17.73 -32.86 4.37
C MET A 265 18.00 -33.99 3.38
N ALA A 266 17.93 -33.73 2.08
CA ALA A 266 18.35 -34.69 1.07
C ALA A 266 19.86 -34.98 1.20
N SER A 267 20.28 -36.18 0.94
CA SER A 267 21.70 -36.59 1.03
C SER A 267 22.62 -35.80 0.07
N SER A 268 22.04 -35.17 -0.94
CA SER A 268 22.75 -34.25 -1.86
C SER A 268 22.90 -32.82 -1.33
N ASN A 269 22.32 -32.51 -0.16
CA ASN A 269 22.25 -31.17 0.40
C ASN A 269 22.59 -31.22 1.90
N ILE A 270 23.77 -31.73 2.22
CA ILE A 270 24.30 -31.70 3.59
C ILE A 270 25.02 -30.38 3.76
N ALA A 271 24.74 -29.68 4.86
CA ALA A 271 25.42 -28.42 5.16
C ALA A 271 26.93 -28.64 5.26
N ALA A 272 27.69 -27.67 4.83
CA ALA A 272 29.13 -27.72 4.79
C ALA A 272 29.76 -26.54 5.56
N ASP A 273 31.02 -26.68 5.90
CA ASP A 273 31.75 -25.63 6.57
C ASP A 273 31.63 -24.28 5.83
N GLY A 274 31.24 -23.25 6.55
CA GLY A 274 31.06 -21.92 6.02
C GLY A 274 29.65 -21.60 5.49
N ASP A 275 28.73 -22.57 5.42
CA ASP A 275 27.34 -22.28 5.11
C ASP A 275 26.72 -21.37 6.18
N GLY A 276 26.06 -20.33 5.78
CA GLY A 276 25.41 -19.41 6.72
C GLY A 276 24.11 -20.00 7.24
N TYR A 277 23.81 -19.79 8.52
CA TYR A 277 22.56 -20.19 9.13
C TYR A 277 21.92 -19.07 9.95
N SER A 278 20.63 -19.23 10.26
CA SER A 278 19.84 -18.44 11.21
C SER A 278 18.92 -19.37 11.99
N ILE A 279 18.78 -19.13 13.27
CA ILE A 279 17.88 -19.86 14.19
C ILE A 279 16.85 -18.90 14.76
#